data_91820fb7d9cc659d544ee24615a0f7b4
#
_entry.id   91820fb7d9cc659d544ee24615a0f7b4
#
_cell.length_a   1.000
_cell.length_b   1.000
_cell.length_c   1.000
_cell.angle_alpha   90.00
_cell.angle_beta   90.00
_cell.angle_gamma   90.00
#
_symmetry.space_group_name_H-M   'P 1'
#
loop_
_entity.id
_entity.type
_entity.pdbx_description
1 polymer ?
#
loop_
_entity_poly.entity_id
_entity_poly.type
_entity_poly.pdbx_seq_one_letter_code
_entity_poly.pdbx_strand_id
1 'polypeptide(L)'
;MLIVVRLAAPLRTWQWPLGALCLALPQAVQAAWFDTRWTNWLGLVTHKPITEDYVPLLPWLGVMLWGAALGQGMLSNRRQVLAGDVHGWLRPLAVLGRWSLSFYMLHQPVLIGALMAWTTLRSTLP
;
A
#
# COMPACT_ATOMS: atom_id res chain seq x y z
N MET A 1 -4.48 10.37 4.81
CA MET A 1 -5.23 9.11 4.70
C MET A 1 -5.46 8.43 6.05
N LEU A 2 -4.44 8.12 6.85
CA LEU A 2 -4.60 7.42 8.15
C LEU A 2 -5.55 8.11 9.13
N ILE A 3 -5.51 9.44 9.21
CA ILE A 3 -6.42 10.22 10.08
C ILE A 3 -7.87 10.03 9.65
N VAL A 4 -8.15 10.10 8.36
CA VAL A 4 -9.51 9.93 7.81
C VAL A 4 -10.03 8.52 8.10
N VAL A 5 -9.20 7.50 7.90
CA VAL A 5 -9.54 6.11 8.22
C VAL A 5 -9.78 5.92 9.72
N ARG A 6 -8.99 6.59 10.57
CA ARG A 6 -9.17 6.57 12.02
C ARG A 6 -10.48 7.23 12.45
N LEU A 7 -10.84 8.34 11.84
CA LEU A 7 -12.13 9.04 12.09
C LEU A 7 -13.32 8.22 11.59
N ALA A 8 -13.14 7.46 10.50
CA ALA A 8 -14.15 6.55 9.98
C ALA A 8 -14.24 5.22 10.77
N ALA A 9 -13.35 4.97 11.73
CA ALA A 9 -13.33 3.74 12.51
C ALA A 9 -14.66 3.44 13.23
N PRO A 10 -15.40 4.42 13.84
CA PRO A 10 -16.70 4.16 14.45
C PRO A 10 -17.80 3.81 13.44
N LEU A 11 -17.64 4.21 12.19
CA LEU A 11 -18.60 3.97 11.10
C LEU A 11 -18.39 2.60 10.44
N ARG A 12 -18.27 1.54 11.24
CA ARG A 12 -17.92 0.19 10.81
C ARG A 12 -18.71 -0.31 9.60
N THR A 13 -20.03 -0.10 9.60
CA THR A 13 -20.94 -0.54 8.53
C THR A 13 -20.78 0.30 7.26
N TRP A 14 -20.50 1.59 7.42
CA TRP A 14 -20.36 2.54 6.33
C TRP A 14 -19.00 2.49 5.62
N GLN A 15 -18.00 1.85 6.23
CA GLN A 15 -16.67 1.70 5.60
C GLN A 15 -16.74 0.91 4.30
N TRP A 16 -17.67 -0.06 4.19
CA TRP A 16 -17.83 -0.87 3.00
C TRP A 16 -18.36 -0.07 1.80
N PRO A 17 -19.52 0.61 1.91
CA PRO A 17 -20.04 1.42 0.80
C PRO A 17 -19.17 2.65 0.52
N LEU A 18 -18.56 3.28 1.54
CA LEU A 18 -17.61 4.39 1.34
C LEU A 18 -16.36 3.93 0.59
N GLY A 19 -15.81 2.79 0.95
CA GLY A 19 -14.65 2.22 0.25
C GLY A 19 -14.98 1.89 -1.21
N ALA A 20 -16.15 1.29 -1.46
CA ALA A 20 -16.61 1.01 -2.81
C ALA A 20 -16.82 2.31 -3.62
N LEU A 21 -17.40 3.34 -2.99
CA LEU A 21 -17.59 4.66 -3.61
C LEU A 21 -16.23 5.29 -3.99
N CYS A 22 -15.26 5.28 -3.07
CA CYS A 22 -13.92 5.82 -3.32
C CYS A 22 -13.18 5.11 -4.46
N LEU A 23 -13.44 3.81 -4.67
CA LEU A 23 -12.87 3.04 -5.77
C LEU A 23 -13.61 3.27 -7.10
N ALA A 24 -14.93 3.41 -7.06
CA ALA A 24 -15.76 3.57 -8.25
C ALA A 24 -15.74 5.01 -8.78
N LEU A 25 -15.63 6.01 -7.90
CA LEU A 25 -15.72 7.42 -8.28
C LEU A 25 -14.68 7.83 -9.34
N PRO A 26 -13.39 7.47 -9.25
CA PRO A 26 -12.40 7.81 -10.28
C PRO A 26 -12.63 7.11 -11.62
N GLN A 27 -13.39 6.03 -11.63
CA GLN A 27 -13.76 5.30 -12.84
C GLN A 27 -14.96 5.93 -13.55
N ALA A 28 -15.90 6.46 -12.76
CA ALA A 28 -17.16 7.01 -13.25
C ALA A 28 -17.10 8.52 -13.56
N VAL A 29 -16.27 9.25 -12.82
CA VAL A 29 -16.18 10.71 -12.90
C VAL A 29 -14.73 11.10 -13.18
N GLN A 30 -14.49 11.53 -14.42
CA GLN A 30 -13.23 12.14 -14.84
C GLN A 30 -13.57 13.51 -15.42
N ALA A 31 -12.97 14.55 -14.88
CA ALA A 31 -13.24 15.91 -15.36
C ALA A 31 -11.94 16.72 -15.46
N ALA A 32 -11.82 17.48 -16.53
CA ALA A 32 -10.65 18.31 -16.84
C ALA A 32 -10.32 19.34 -15.72
N TRP A 33 -11.31 19.67 -14.88
CA TRP A 33 -11.12 20.53 -13.70
C TRP A 33 -10.15 19.94 -12.67
N PHE A 34 -10.00 18.60 -12.65
CA PHE A 34 -9.11 17.90 -11.74
C PHE A 34 -7.69 17.69 -12.29
N ASP A 35 -7.43 18.11 -13.53
CA ASP A 35 -6.09 18.04 -14.15
C ASP A 35 -5.16 19.16 -13.68
N THR A 36 -5.63 20.06 -12.78
CA THR A 36 -4.81 21.12 -12.22
C THR A 36 -3.90 20.61 -11.10
N ARG A 37 -2.75 21.24 -10.93
CA ARG A 37 -1.74 20.88 -9.91
C ARG A 37 -2.30 20.82 -8.48
N TRP A 38 -3.37 21.56 -8.19
CA TRP A 38 -3.98 21.64 -6.86
C TRP A 38 -5.05 20.58 -6.61
N THR A 39 -5.57 19.94 -7.64
CA THR A 39 -6.71 18.99 -7.54
C THR A 39 -6.36 17.59 -8.03
N ASN A 40 -5.24 17.41 -8.74
CA ASN A 40 -4.83 16.12 -9.28
C ASN A 40 -4.64 15.03 -8.19
N TRP A 41 -4.27 15.42 -6.98
CA TRP A 41 -4.08 14.51 -5.85
C TRP A 41 -5.36 13.75 -5.45
N LEU A 42 -6.55 14.26 -5.81
CA LEU A 42 -7.81 13.56 -5.57
C LEU A 42 -7.94 12.25 -6.36
N GLY A 43 -7.40 12.20 -7.59
CA GLY A 43 -7.45 11.03 -8.43
C GLY A 43 -8.61 10.97 -9.43
N LEU A 44 -9.27 12.12 -9.69
CA LEU A 44 -10.35 12.28 -10.68
C LEU A 44 -9.85 12.89 -11.99
N VAL A 45 -8.56 12.75 -12.27
CA VAL A 45 -7.89 13.33 -13.44
C VAL A 45 -8.24 12.58 -14.72
N THR A 46 -8.33 13.30 -15.84
CA THR A 46 -8.51 12.73 -17.18
C THR A 46 -7.18 12.23 -17.75
N HIS A 47 -6.09 12.91 -17.42
CA HIS A 47 -4.75 12.53 -17.86
C HIS A 47 -3.84 12.33 -16.63
N LYS A 48 -3.18 11.17 -16.57
CA LYS A 48 -2.21 10.90 -15.52
C LYS A 48 -1.06 11.92 -15.62
N PRO A 49 -0.76 12.67 -14.53
CA PRO A 49 0.37 13.57 -14.53
C PRO A 49 1.68 12.80 -14.78
N ILE A 50 2.62 13.43 -15.49
CA ILE A 50 3.94 12.88 -15.81
C ILE A 50 4.81 12.93 -14.55
N THR A 51 4.46 12.12 -13.56
CA THR A 51 5.21 11.95 -12.33
C THR A 51 5.28 10.46 -12.02
N GLU A 52 6.47 9.98 -11.62
CA GLU A 52 6.68 8.56 -11.33
C GLU A 52 5.92 8.12 -10.07
N ASP A 53 5.74 9.04 -9.10
CA ASP A 53 5.15 8.78 -7.79
C ASP A 53 3.71 9.30 -7.65
N TYR A 54 2.90 9.22 -8.70
CA TYR A 54 1.50 9.64 -8.61
C TYR A 54 0.66 8.63 -7.84
N VAL A 55 0.33 8.98 -6.60
CA VAL A 55 -0.54 8.19 -5.72
C VAL A 55 -1.83 8.98 -5.47
N PRO A 56 -2.90 8.75 -6.24
CA PRO A 56 -4.18 9.44 -6.05
C PRO A 56 -4.84 9.05 -4.73
N LEU A 57 -5.48 10.02 -4.07
CA LEU A 57 -6.08 9.83 -2.76
C LEU A 57 -7.25 8.83 -2.77
N LEU A 58 -8.21 9.04 -3.70
CA LEU A 58 -9.49 8.32 -3.67
C LEU A 58 -9.37 6.80 -3.78
N PRO A 59 -8.70 6.22 -4.78
CA PRO A 59 -8.63 4.76 -4.88
C PRO A 59 -7.88 4.15 -3.69
N TRP A 60 -6.80 4.77 -3.23
CA TRP A 60 -6.05 4.25 -2.08
C TRP A 60 -6.79 4.39 -0.75
N LEU A 61 -7.57 5.47 -0.59
CA LEU A 61 -8.45 5.62 0.57
C LEU A 61 -9.51 4.52 0.61
N GLY A 62 -10.07 4.15 -0.54
CA GLY A 62 -11.02 3.04 -0.66
C GLY A 62 -10.42 1.71 -0.19
N VAL A 63 -9.21 1.38 -0.65
CA VAL A 63 -8.48 0.17 -0.22
C VAL A 63 -8.20 0.20 1.28
N MET A 64 -7.79 1.35 1.82
CA MET A 64 -7.53 1.51 3.26
C MET A 64 -8.80 1.36 4.11
N LEU A 65 -9.95 1.87 3.66
CA LEU A 65 -11.23 1.70 4.34
C LEU A 65 -11.66 0.23 4.37
N TRP A 66 -11.52 -0.48 3.27
CA TRP A 66 -11.81 -1.92 3.22
C TRP A 66 -10.85 -2.72 4.09
N GLY A 67 -9.55 -2.39 4.06
CA GLY A 67 -8.57 -3.01 4.95
C GLY A 67 -8.90 -2.79 6.43
N ALA A 68 -9.33 -1.57 6.79
CA ALA A 68 -9.75 -1.25 8.16
C ALA A 68 -11.03 -2.00 8.56
N ALA A 69 -12.03 -2.09 7.68
CA ALA A 69 -13.26 -2.84 7.92
C ALA A 69 -13.00 -4.33 8.12
N LEU A 70 -12.17 -4.93 7.27
CA LEU A 70 -11.73 -6.32 7.39
C LEU A 70 -10.96 -6.55 8.69
N GLY A 71 -9.97 -5.70 8.98
CA GLY A 71 -9.15 -5.80 10.20
C GLY A 71 -10.00 -5.71 11.47
N GLN A 72 -10.94 -4.76 11.53
CA GLN A 72 -11.87 -4.64 12.65
C GLN A 72 -12.80 -5.87 12.76
N GLY A 73 -13.26 -6.40 11.63
CA GLY A 73 -14.07 -7.63 11.59
C GLY A 73 -13.30 -8.84 12.12
N MET A 74 -12.06 -9.00 11.72
CA MET A 74 -11.19 -10.08 12.19
C MET A 74 -10.88 -9.94 13.68
N LEU A 75 -10.54 -8.74 14.13
CA LEU A 75 -10.25 -8.47 15.54
C LEU A 75 -11.46 -8.66 16.47
N SER A 76 -12.68 -8.38 15.99
CA SER A 76 -13.88 -8.53 16.82
C SER A 76 -14.40 -9.96 16.86
N ASN A 77 -14.40 -10.66 15.72
CA ASN A 77 -15.06 -11.98 15.61
C ASN A 77 -14.08 -13.16 15.69
N ARG A 78 -12.81 -12.95 15.42
CA ARG A 78 -11.82 -14.04 15.28
C ARG A 78 -10.52 -13.74 16.02
N ARG A 79 -10.58 -13.10 17.17
CA ARG A 79 -9.40 -12.84 18.01
C ARG A 79 -8.59 -14.10 18.29
N GLN A 80 -9.27 -15.23 18.51
CA GLN A 80 -8.62 -16.52 18.78
C GLN A 80 -7.79 -17.02 17.59
N VAL A 81 -8.21 -16.73 16.36
CA VAL A 81 -7.45 -17.12 15.15
C VAL A 81 -6.20 -16.25 14.98
N LEU A 82 -6.29 -14.97 15.37
CA LEU A 82 -5.16 -14.03 15.31
C LEU A 82 -4.20 -14.18 16.50
N ALA A 83 -4.68 -14.66 17.65
CA ALA A 83 -3.89 -14.90 18.84
C ALA A 83 -3.36 -16.34 18.92
N GLY A 84 -3.70 -17.20 17.95
CA GLY A 84 -3.23 -18.58 17.88
C GLY A 84 -1.73 -18.65 17.64
N ASP A 85 -1.09 -19.68 18.22
CA ASP A 85 0.32 -19.95 17.98
C ASP A 85 0.58 -20.19 16.48
N VAL A 86 1.61 -19.54 15.98
CA VAL A 86 2.04 -19.71 14.59
C VAL A 86 2.48 -21.17 14.40
N HIS A 87 1.79 -21.87 13.51
CA HIS A 87 2.11 -23.24 13.16
C HIS A 87 3.61 -23.38 12.86
N GLY A 88 4.24 -24.44 13.32
CA GLY A 88 5.70 -24.60 13.32
C GLY A 88 6.35 -24.34 11.96
N TRP A 89 5.70 -24.70 10.86
CA TRP A 89 6.19 -24.47 9.48
C TRP A 89 6.10 -23.01 9.03
N LEU A 90 5.25 -22.17 9.66
CA LEU A 90 5.14 -20.74 9.40
C LEU A 90 6.10 -19.88 10.24
N ARG A 91 6.77 -20.47 11.22
CA ARG A 91 7.77 -19.78 12.06
C ARG A 91 8.85 -19.07 11.24
N PRO A 92 9.49 -19.69 10.25
CA PRO A 92 10.50 -18.99 9.45
C PRO A 92 9.93 -17.79 8.71
N LEU A 93 8.67 -17.86 8.23
CA LEU A 93 7.98 -16.73 7.61
C LEU A 93 7.72 -15.59 8.59
N ALA A 94 7.36 -15.90 9.82
CA ALA A 94 7.15 -14.92 10.89
C ALA A 94 8.47 -14.22 11.28
N VAL A 95 9.57 -14.95 11.30
CA VAL A 95 10.92 -14.39 11.54
C VAL A 95 11.31 -13.46 10.39
N LEU A 96 11.13 -13.90 9.14
CA LEU A 96 11.35 -13.06 7.94
C LEU A 96 10.50 -11.79 7.97
N GLY A 97 9.24 -11.89 8.40
CA GLY A 97 8.36 -10.73 8.56
C GLY A 97 8.87 -9.71 9.59
N ARG A 98 9.47 -10.15 10.68
CA ARG A 98 10.09 -9.26 11.68
C ARG A 98 11.29 -8.50 11.12
N TRP A 99 12.03 -9.10 10.21
CA TRP A 99 13.22 -8.52 9.58
C TRP A 99 12.91 -7.87 8.22
N SER A 100 11.64 -7.82 7.81
CA SER A 100 11.23 -7.33 6.49
C SER A 100 11.74 -5.92 6.19
N LEU A 101 11.70 -5.02 7.16
CA LEU A 101 12.20 -3.65 7.01
C LEU A 101 13.74 -3.63 6.83
N SER A 102 14.46 -4.41 7.62
CA SER A 102 15.92 -4.52 7.50
C SER A 102 16.32 -5.14 6.17
N PHE A 103 15.61 -6.15 5.72
CA PHE A 103 15.81 -6.76 4.41
C PHE A 103 15.55 -5.74 3.29
N TYR A 104 14.44 -4.99 3.40
CA TYR A 104 14.10 -3.93 2.44
C TYR A 104 15.17 -2.84 2.37
N MET A 105 15.72 -2.42 3.51
CA MET A 105 16.78 -1.41 3.55
C MET A 105 18.12 -1.94 3.01
N LEU A 106 18.41 -3.21 3.27
CA LEU A 106 19.73 -3.79 2.94
C LEU A 106 19.83 -4.30 1.50
N HIS A 107 18.71 -4.78 0.92
CA HIS A 107 18.77 -5.40 -0.40
C HIS A 107 19.19 -4.42 -1.51
N GLN A 108 18.78 -3.16 -1.45
CA GLN A 108 19.14 -2.16 -2.45
C GLN A 108 20.66 -1.87 -2.49
N PRO A 109 21.31 -1.47 -1.37
CA PRO A 109 22.76 -1.24 -1.39
C PRO A 109 23.56 -2.50 -1.73
N VAL A 110 23.10 -3.69 -1.32
CA VAL A 110 23.76 -4.96 -1.67
C VAL A 110 23.66 -5.23 -3.17
N LEU A 111 22.49 -5.04 -3.78
CA LEU A 111 22.32 -5.23 -5.24
C LEU A 111 23.14 -4.21 -6.04
N ILE A 112 23.16 -2.94 -5.63
CA ILE A 112 23.95 -1.90 -6.28
C ILE A 112 25.44 -2.22 -6.14
N GLY A 113 25.90 -2.60 -4.95
CA GLY A 113 27.29 -3.00 -4.72
C GLY A 113 27.71 -4.22 -5.55
N ALA A 114 26.85 -5.23 -5.63
CA ALA A 114 27.09 -6.41 -6.47
C ALA A 114 27.16 -6.06 -7.97
N LEU A 115 26.28 -5.17 -8.43
CA LEU A 115 26.26 -4.71 -9.81
C LEU A 115 27.54 -3.90 -10.14
N MET A 116 27.93 -3.00 -9.25
CA MET A 116 29.19 -2.25 -9.41
C MET A 116 30.41 -3.16 -9.43
N ALA A 117 30.49 -4.14 -8.52
CA ALA A 117 31.56 -5.13 -8.52
C ALA A 117 31.57 -5.95 -9.82
N TRP A 118 30.41 -6.36 -10.30
CA TRP A 118 30.29 -7.10 -11.56
C TRP A 118 30.76 -6.28 -12.77
N THR A 119 30.35 -5.01 -12.87
CA THR A 119 30.73 -4.13 -13.99
C THR A 119 32.24 -3.84 -13.98
N THR A 120 32.84 -3.60 -12.81
CA THR A 120 34.31 -3.40 -12.70
C THR A 120 35.10 -4.66 -13.06
N LEU A 121 34.65 -5.83 -12.60
CA LEU A 121 35.27 -7.11 -12.98
C LEU A 121 35.20 -7.35 -14.50
N ARG A 122 34.06 -7.03 -15.11
CA ARG A 122 33.89 -7.23 -16.56
C ARG A 122 34.69 -6.24 -17.40
N SER A 123 34.95 -5.03 -16.91
CA SER A 123 35.74 -4.02 -17.58
C SER A 123 37.26 -4.29 -17.46
N THR A 124 37.70 -5.13 -16.51
CA THR A 124 39.08 -5.52 -16.30
C THR A 124 39.47 -6.84 -16.98
N LEU A 125 38.48 -7.58 -17.51
CA LEU A 125 38.71 -8.77 -18.33
C LEU A 125 38.78 -8.35 -19.80
N PRO A 126 39.94 -8.61 -20.51
CA PRO A 126 40.13 -8.25 -21.91
C PRO A 126 39.22 -9.01 -22.86
#